data_b42c1c1fec8c4fae875135fce92e14d5
#
_entry.id   b42c1c1fec8c4fae875135fce92e14d5
#
_cell.length_a   1.000
_cell.length_b   1.000
_cell.length_c   1.000
_cell.angle_alpha   90.00
_cell.angle_beta   90.00
_cell.angle_gamma   90.00
#
_symmetry.space_group_name_H-M   'P 1'
#
loop_
_entity.id
_entity.type
_entity.pdbx_description
1 polymer ?
#
loop_
_entity_poly.entity_id
_entity_poly.type
_entity_poly.pdbx_seq_one_letter_code
_entity_poly.pdbx_strand_id
1 'polypeptide(L)'
;MRKNGTSLEKFRQYAASGRVVVFDTETTGCSRYDEICQIAAMEYTCGELTRTFSEYICPTCEMNPHAESVHGLSADFLAGHGISPEEAMRRFFEFLGGDALLVAHNNKFDMRMLSQECEKFDICLFPEGIETCDTLALARQLLPHLDCHALAYLRRGCLAAGGEALRDGPSGAGRAPSGAGVTFPRMGRQRENRTC
;
A
#
# COMPACT_ATOMS: atom_id res chain seq x y z
N MET A 1 23.47 13.29 13.23
CA MET A 1 23.94 12.27 12.25
C MET A 1 22.96 11.09 12.32
N ARG A 2 22.04 10.97 11.37
CA ARG A 2 21.18 9.77 11.26
C ARG A 2 22.09 8.63 10.78
N LYS A 3 22.19 7.54 11.55
CA LYS A 3 22.93 6.33 11.14
C LYS A 3 22.21 5.75 9.94
N ASN A 4 22.94 5.47 8.85
CA ASN A 4 22.42 4.72 7.70
C ASN A 4 22.13 3.26 8.12
N GLY A 5 21.00 3.05 8.78
CA GLY A 5 20.52 1.72 9.12
C GLY A 5 20.03 0.97 7.87
N THR A 6 20.01 -0.36 7.92
CA THR A 6 19.39 -1.18 6.87
C THR A 6 17.89 -0.91 6.79
N SER A 7 17.25 -1.23 5.67
CA SER A 7 15.80 -1.08 5.50
C SER A 7 15.00 -1.77 6.61
N LEU A 8 15.48 -2.93 7.10
CA LEU A 8 14.86 -3.65 8.21
C LEU A 8 15.00 -2.93 9.55
N GLU A 9 16.17 -2.33 9.83
CA GLU A 9 16.39 -1.55 11.07
C GLU A 9 15.52 -0.31 11.08
N LYS A 10 15.42 0.41 9.96
CA LYS A 10 14.51 1.54 9.80
C LYS A 10 13.07 1.14 10.04
N PHE A 11 12.61 0.07 9.38
CA PHE A 11 11.25 -0.43 9.56
C PHE A 11 10.96 -0.76 11.04
N ARG A 12 11.87 -1.46 11.72
CA ARG A 12 11.73 -1.79 13.16
C ARG A 12 11.65 -0.54 14.03
N GLN A 13 12.48 0.46 13.76
CA GLN A 13 12.49 1.71 14.51
C GLN A 13 11.15 2.45 14.36
N TYR A 14 10.67 2.64 13.13
CA TYR A 14 9.41 3.32 12.87
C TYR A 14 8.20 2.53 13.39
N ALA A 15 8.20 1.21 13.26
CA ALA A 15 7.13 0.36 13.79
C ALA A 15 7.04 0.39 15.32
N ALA A 16 8.17 0.53 16.02
CA ALA A 16 8.20 0.54 17.48
C ALA A 16 7.86 1.89 18.11
N SER A 17 8.26 3.00 17.49
CA SER A 17 8.20 4.32 18.12
C SER A 17 7.87 5.47 17.18
N GLY A 18 7.56 5.18 15.95
CA GLY A 18 7.29 6.16 14.91
C GLY A 18 5.94 5.97 14.25
N ARG A 19 5.86 6.52 13.05
CA ARG A 19 4.68 6.53 12.20
C ARG A 19 4.99 5.79 10.90
N VAL A 20 4.21 4.75 10.58
CA VAL A 20 4.32 3.95 9.37
C VAL A 20 3.05 4.11 8.54
N VAL A 21 3.19 4.46 7.28
CA VAL A 21 2.07 4.49 6.32
C VAL A 21 2.29 3.39 5.30
N VAL A 22 1.48 2.35 5.36
CA VAL A 22 1.45 1.28 4.36
C VAL A 22 0.45 1.67 3.29
N PHE A 23 0.85 1.67 2.02
CA PHE A 23 -0.02 2.06 0.92
C PHE A 23 0.14 1.14 -0.29
N ASP A 24 -0.86 1.19 -1.16
CA ASP A 24 -0.92 0.48 -2.42
C ASP A 24 -1.69 1.30 -3.44
N THR A 25 -1.37 1.16 -4.74
CA THR A 25 -2.05 1.86 -5.84
C THR A 25 -2.58 0.88 -6.87
N GLU A 26 -3.82 1.11 -7.35
CA GLU A 26 -4.31 0.51 -8.58
C GLU A 26 -4.20 1.54 -9.70
N THR A 27 -3.89 1.07 -10.91
CA THR A 27 -3.53 1.93 -12.03
C THR A 27 -4.21 1.50 -13.32
N THR A 28 -4.37 2.42 -14.27
CA THR A 28 -4.90 2.11 -15.61
C THR A 28 -3.98 1.21 -16.43
N GLY A 29 -2.72 1.07 -16.01
CA GLY A 29 -1.69 0.23 -16.61
C GLY A 29 -0.32 0.49 -15.98
N CYS A 30 0.78 0.12 -16.66
CA CYS A 30 2.13 0.25 -16.09
C CYS A 30 3.10 1.10 -16.94
N SER A 31 2.62 1.80 -17.93
CA SER A 31 3.43 2.70 -18.75
C SER A 31 3.59 4.09 -18.08
N ARG A 32 4.37 4.96 -18.74
CA ARG A 32 4.50 6.36 -18.31
C ARG A 32 3.27 7.23 -18.63
N TYR A 33 2.30 6.70 -19.35
CA TYR A 33 1.07 7.40 -19.75
C TYR A 33 -0.13 6.94 -18.92
N ASP A 34 0.06 5.88 -18.13
CA ASP A 34 -0.97 5.35 -17.25
C ASP A 34 -1.08 6.17 -15.97
N GLU A 35 -2.25 6.14 -15.37
CA GLU A 35 -2.62 6.93 -14.20
C GLU A 35 -3.03 6.04 -13.03
N ILE A 36 -2.99 6.60 -11.83
CA ILE A 36 -3.54 5.95 -10.65
C ILE A 36 -5.06 6.06 -10.70
N CYS A 37 -5.76 4.94 -10.49
CA CYS A 37 -7.22 4.88 -10.41
C CYS A 37 -7.75 4.54 -8.99
N GLN A 38 -6.87 4.12 -8.07
CA GLN A 38 -7.17 4.02 -6.64
C GLN A 38 -5.89 4.19 -5.82
N ILE A 39 -5.99 4.85 -4.67
CA ILE A 39 -4.96 4.82 -3.62
C ILE A 39 -5.63 4.35 -2.35
N ALA A 40 -5.02 3.35 -1.69
CA ALA A 40 -5.41 2.90 -0.36
C ALA A 40 -4.21 2.98 0.58
N ALA A 41 -4.42 3.41 1.82
CA ALA A 41 -3.36 3.47 2.81
C ALA A 41 -3.87 3.19 4.24
N MET A 42 -2.97 2.68 5.06
CA MET A 42 -3.17 2.45 6.49
C MET A 42 -2.03 3.08 7.26
N GLU A 43 -2.36 3.88 8.25
CA GLU A 43 -1.38 4.48 9.16
C GLU A 43 -1.31 3.70 10.46
N TYR A 44 -0.11 3.39 10.87
CA TYR A 44 0.23 2.81 12.16
C TYR A 44 1.10 3.78 12.94
N THR A 45 0.75 4.02 14.19
CA THR A 45 1.56 4.81 15.13
C THR A 45 1.95 3.91 16.31
N CYS A 46 3.24 3.74 16.53
CA CYS A 46 3.77 2.84 17.57
C CYS A 46 3.17 1.41 17.46
N GLY A 47 2.96 0.91 16.24
CA GLY A 47 2.41 -0.41 15.95
C GLY A 47 0.88 -0.52 15.99
N GLU A 48 0.15 0.50 16.40
CA GLU A 48 -1.31 0.53 16.45
C GLU A 48 -1.87 1.18 15.19
N LEU A 49 -2.90 0.57 14.57
CA LEU A 49 -3.64 1.15 13.43
C LEU A 49 -4.40 2.40 13.92
N THR A 50 -4.05 3.56 13.38
CA THR A 50 -4.62 4.86 13.81
C THR A 50 -5.55 5.47 12.78
N ARG A 51 -5.23 5.36 11.48
CA ARG A 51 -6.06 5.93 10.41
C ARG A 51 -6.04 5.03 9.17
N THR A 52 -7.08 5.15 8.36
CA THR A 52 -7.16 4.54 7.02
C THR A 52 -7.52 5.58 5.98
N PHE A 53 -7.05 5.37 4.76
CA PHE A 53 -7.34 6.20 3.60
C PHE A 53 -7.70 5.29 2.43
N SER A 54 -8.71 5.67 1.65
CA SER A 54 -9.04 4.99 0.41
C SER A 54 -9.83 5.93 -0.48
N GLU A 55 -9.30 6.23 -1.68
CA GLU A 55 -9.97 7.08 -2.67
C GLU A 55 -9.92 6.41 -4.04
N TYR A 56 -11.06 6.41 -4.72
CA TYR A 56 -11.14 6.12 -6.14
C TYR A 56 -10.86 7.39 -6.93
N ILE A 57 -10.18 7.24 -8.06
CA ILE A 57 -9.74 8.35 -8.90
C ILE A 57 -10.29 8.13 -10.29
N CYS A 58 -10.92 9.16 -10.84
CA CYS A 58 -11.37 9.14 -12.22
C CYS A 58 -10.19 9.48 -13.14
N PRO A 59 -9.58 8.49 -13.84
CA PRO A 59 -8.41 8.74 -14.67
C PRO A 59 -8.80 9.54 -15.90
N THR A 60 -7.85 10.28 -16.47
CA THR A 60 -8.03 11.04 -17.73
C THR A 60 -7.61 10.25 -18.96
N CYS A 61 -6.98 9.10 -18.79
CA CYS A 61 -6.57 8.18 -19.85
C CYS A 61 -7.46 6.92 -19.89
N GLU A 62 -7.32 6.15 -20.97
CA GLU A 62 -8.07 4.90 -21.12
C GLU A 62 -7.60 3.82 -20.15
N MET A 63 -8.56 3.04 -19.65
CA MET A 63 -8.29 1.87 -18.82
C MET A 63 -7.76 0.72 -19.67
N ASN A 64 -6.59 0.19 -19.33
CA ASN A 64 -6.08 -1.03 -19.93
C ASN A 64 -6.95 -2.23 -19.49
N PRO A 65 -7.52 -3.02 -20.42
CA PRO A 65 -8.37 -4.17 -20.07
C PRO A 65 -7.69 -5.21 -19.19
N HIS A 66 -6.37 -5.35 -19.30
CA HIS A 66 -5.61 -6.24 -18.42
C HIS A 66 -5.55 -5.69 -16.99
N ALA A 67 -5.30 -4.40 -16.82
CA ALA A 67 -5.31 -3.76 -15.51
C ALA A 67 -6.70 -3.88 -14.87
N GLU A 68 -7.76 -3.55 -15.60
CA GLU A 68 -9.16 -3.74 -15.14
C GLU A 68 -9.42 -5.18 -14.70
N SER A 69 -8.95 -6.18 -15.47
CA SER A 69 -9.13 -7.60 -15.09
C SER A 69 -8.42 -7.99 -13.79
N VAL A 70 -7.39 -7.23 -13.37
CA VAL A 70 -6.61 -7.47 -12.16
C VAL A 70 -7.30 -6.89 -10.93
N HIS A 71 -7.66 -5.60 -10.98
CA HIS A 71 -8.22 -4.89 -9.83
C HIS A 71 -9.75 -4.80 -9.83
N GLY A 72 -10.41 -4.98 -10.98
CA GLY A 72 -11.86 -5.03 -11.10
C GLY A 72 -12.55 -3.66 -11.11
N LEU A 73 -11.80 -2.55 -11.28
CA LEU A 73 -12.32 -1.20 -11.33
C LEU A 73 -12.56 -0.82 -12.80
N SER A 74 -13.83 -0.77 -13.22
CA SER A 74 -14.17 -0.35 -14.58
C SER A 74 -14.13 1.18 -14.74
N ALA A 75 -13.94 1.64 -15.98
CA ALA A 75 -13.99 3.07 -16.29
C ALA A 75 -15.33 3.71 -15.90
N ASP A 76 -16.45 3.01 -16.13
CA ASP A 76 -17.78 3.48 -15.73
C ASP A 76 -17.94 3.61 -14.22
N PHE A 77 -17.40 2.65 -13.46
CA PHE A 77 -17.38 2.74 -12.00
C PHE A 77 -16.60 3.95 -11.53
N LEU A 78 -15.40 4.16 -12.06
CA LEU A 78 -14.52 5.26 -11.69
C LEU A 78 -15.10 6.63 -12.09
N ALA A 79 -15.79 6.72 -13.23
CA ALA A 79 -16.48 7.94 -13.64
C ALA A 79 -17.61 8.34 -12.69
N GLY A 80 -18.26 7.37 -12.04
CA GLY A 80 -19.35 7.62 -11.10
C GLY A 80 -18.93 7.78 -9.63
N HIS A 81 -17.75 7.30 -9.24
CA HIS A 81 -17.32 7.21 -7.84
C HIS A 81 -15.94 7.84 -7.58
N GLY A 82 -15.16 8.08 -8.61
CA GLY A 82 -13.83 8.65 -8.49
C GLY A 82 -13.84 10.17 -8.36
N ILE A 83 -12.87 10.70 -7.65
CA ILE A 83 -12.57 12.13 -7.61
C ILE A 83 -11.50 12.48 -8.65
N SER A 84 -11.19 13.76 -8.85
CA SER A 84 -10.11 14.15 -9.77
C SER A 84 -8.74 13.70 -9.25
N PRO A 85 -7.76 13.42 -10.15
CA PRO A 85 -6.41 13.06 -9.76
C PRO A 85 -5.77 14.10 -8.83
N GLU A 86 -5.93 15.39 -9.12
CA GLU A 86 -5.38 16.48 -8.31
C GLU A 86 -5.92 16.47 -6.89
N GLU A 87 -7.24 16.30 -6.74
CA GLU A 87 -7.89 16.25 -5.43
C GLU A 87 -7.47 15.00 -4.66
N ALA A 88 -7.35 13.86 -5.33
CA ALA A 88 -6.89 12.62 -4.72
C ALA A 88 -5.45 12.72 -4.20
N MET A 89 -4.55 13.29 -5.00
CA MET A 89 -3.17 13.53 -4.59
C MET A 89 -3.10 14.48 -3.40
N ARG A 90 -3.85 15.61 -3.44
CA ARG A 90 -3.90 16.56 -2.35
C ARG A 90 -4.33 15.88 -1.04
N ARG A 91 -5.42 15.09 -1.07
CA ARG A 91 -5.92 14.34 0.10
C ARG A 91 -4.95 13.30 0.59
N PHE A 92 -4.29 12.57 -0.33
CA PHE A 92 -3.30 11.57 0.04
C PHE A 92 -2.09 12.21 0.74
N PHE A 93 -1.57 13.32 0.23
CA PHE A 93 -0.45 14.02 0.86
C PHE A 93 -0.83 14.69 2.18
N GLU A 94 -2.06 15.18 2.33
CA GLU A 94 -2.59 15.61 3.63
C GLU A 94 -2.66 14.44 4.62
N PHE A 95 -3.14 13.27 4.18
CA PHE A 95 -3.15 12.06 5.00
C PHE A 95 -1.73 11.63 5.38
N LEU A 96 -0.81 11.63 4.41
CA LEU A 96 0.58 11.27 4.64
C LEU A 96 1.26 12.22 5.64
N GLY A 97 1.02 13.53 5.52
CA GLY A 97 1.63 14.55 6.40
C GLY A 97 3.15 14.51 6.35
N GLY A 98 3.78 14.90 7.48
CA GLY A 98 5.25 14.83 7.65
C GLY A 98 5.71 13.50 8.24
N ASP A 99 6.95 13.39 8.55
CA ASP A 99 7.74 12.36 9.26
C ASP A 99 7.07 10.98 9.44
N ALA A 100 7.02 10.20 8.36
CA ALA A 100 6.52 8.83 8.35
C ALA A 100 7.45 7.94 7.51
N LEU A 101 7.46 6.64 7.79
CA LEU A 101 7.99 5.64 6.88
C LEU A 101 6.89 5.21 5.91
N LEU A 102 7.07 5.50 4.62
CA LEU A 102 6.15 5.11 3.58
C LEU A 102 6.51 3.70 3.08
N VAL A 103 5.59 2.76 3.20
CA VAL A 103 5.81 1.33 2.96
C VAL A 103 4.88 0.82 1.87
N ALA A 104 5.44 0.14 0.86
CA ALA A 104 4.68 -0.57 -0.15
C ALA A 104 5.35 -1.88 -0.56
N HIS A 105 4.63 -2.75 -1.26
CA HIS A 105 5.17 -4.00 -1.78
C HIS A 105 5.54 -3.83 -3.26
N ASN A 106 6.82 -3.85 -3.60
CA ASN A 106 7.38 -3.38 -4.87
C ASN A 106 7.26 -1.85 -5.02
N ASN A 107 7.64 -1.17 -3.98
CA ASN A 107 7.45 0.26 -3.78
C ASN A 107 7.97 1.14 -4.94
N LYS A 108 8.92 0.65 -5.75
CA LYS A 108 9.39 1.36 -6.94
C LYS A 108 8.28 1.66 -7.95
N PHE A 109 7.30 0.77 -8.05
CA PHE A 109 6.16 0.96 -8.93
C PHE A 109 5.27 2.08 -8.41
N ASP A 110 4.80 1.96 -7.16
CA ASP A 110 3.87 2.92 -6.56
C ASP A 110 4.49 4.32 -6.47
N MET A 111 5.76 4.42 -6.06
CA MET A 111 6.49 5.67 -5.99
C MET A 111 6.65 6.32 -7.37
N ARG A 112 6.87 5.52 -8.42
CA ARG A 112 6.92 6.02 -9.79
C ARG A 112 5.56 6.56 -10.23
N MET A 113 4.48 5.84 -9.95
CA MET A 113 3.12 6.29 -10.30
C MET A 113 2.77 7.58 -9.56
N LEU A 114 3.05 7.69 -8.27
CA LEU A 114 2.86 8.93 -7.51
C LEU A 114 3.66 10.10 -8.11
N SER A 115 4.92 9.88 -8.50
CA SER A 115 5.73 10.91 -9.14
C SER A 115 5.16 11.34 -10.49
N GLN A 116 4.67 10.40 -11.30
CA GLN A 116 4.04 10.70 -12.58
C GLN A 116 2.77 11.56 -12.41
N GLU A 117 1.93 11.26 -11.40
CA GLU A 117 0.76 12.09 -11.10
C GLU A 117 1.16 13.48 -10.66
N CYS A 118 2.15 13.60 -9.78
CA CYS A 118 2.66 14.90 -9.34
C CYS A 118 3.19 15.74 -10.51
N GLU A 119 3.98 15.13 -11.40
CA GLU A 119 4.50 15.80 -12.59
C GLU A 119 3.38 16.21 -13.56
N LYS A 120 2.43 15.32 -13.81
CA LYS A 120 1.34 15.54 -14.77
C LYS A 120 0.42 16.68 -14.37
N PHE A 121 0.13 16.79 -13.07
CA PHE A 121 -0.83 17.76 -12.53
C PHE A 121 -0.16 18.95 -11.82
N ASP A 122 1.17 19.12 -11.97
CA ASP A 122 1.96 20.19 -11.34
C ASP A 122 1.74 20.28 -9.80
N ILE A 123 1.71 19.11 -9.15
CA ILE A 123 1.50 19.00 -7.71
C ILE A 123 2.86 18.89 -7.00
N CYS A 124 3.25 19.94 -6.32
CA CYS A 124 4.52 19.99 -5.56
C CYS A 124 4.25 19.68 -4.07
N LEU A 125 3.67 18.52 -3.75
CA LEU A 125 3.30 18.16 -2.38
C LEU A 125 4.09 16.99 -1.80
N PHE A 126 5.00 16.41 -2.58
CA PHE A 126 5.80 15.27 -2.07
C PHE A 126 6.71 15.75 -0.94
N PRO A 127 6.56 15.26 0.31
CA PRO A 127 7.35 15.75 1.43
C PRO A 127 8.84 15.48 1.20
N GLU A 128 9.68 16.53 1.34
CA GLU A 128 11.12 16.36 1.28
C GLU A 128 11.61 15.39 2.36
N GLY A 129 12.51 14.49 1.96
CA GLY A 129 13.15 13.56 2.90
C GLY A 129 12.26 12.45 3.42
N ILE A 130 11.11 12.16 2.76
CA ILE A 130 10.30 11.01 3.14
C ILE A 130 11.12 9.73 3.02
N GLU A 131 11.12 8.94 4.08
CA GLU A 131 11.76 7.64 4.09
C GLU A 131 10.83 6.57 3.54
N THR A 132 11.37 5.63 2.76
CA THR A 132 10.58 4.57 2.15
C THR A 132 11.10 3.18 2.49
N CYS A 133 10.22 2.18 2.49
CA CYS A 133 10.56 0.78 2.70
C CYS A 133 9.83 -0.10 1.69
N ASP A 134 10.59 -0.94 0.98
CA ASP A 134 10.05 -1.92 0.05
C ASP A 134 9.95 -3.30 0.72
N THR A 135 8.73 -3.75 0.98
CA THR A 135 8.50 -5.05 1.61
C THR A 135 8.81 -6.22 0.70
N LEU A 136 8.82 -6.06 -0.63
CA LEU A 136 9.28 -7.09 -1.56
C LEU A 136 10.79 -7.32 -1.41
N ALA A 137 11.57 -6.23 -1.33
CA ALA A 137 13.01 -6.31 -1.11
C ALA A 137 13.34 -6.94 0.26
N LEU A 138 12.61 -6.55 1.30
CA LEU A 138 12.73 -7.16 2.63
C LEU A 138 12.37 -8.65 2.61
N ALA A 139 11.28 -9.03 1.95
CA ALA A 139 10.86 -10.43 1.86
C ALA A 139 11.91 -11.29 1.17
N ARG A 140 12.49 -10.82 0.06
CA ARG A 140 13.59 -11.51 -0.63
C ARG A 140 14.83 -11.69 0.25
N GLN A 141 15.13 -10.71 1.07
CA GLN A 141 16.27 -10.77 2.00
C GLN A 141 16.02 -11.72 3.18
N LEU A 142 14.82 -11.68 3.77
CA LEU A 142 14.50 -12.42 5.00
C LEU A 142 14.04 -13.85 4.74
N LEU A 143 13.48 -14.12 3.56
CA LEU A 143 12.89 -15.39 3.18
C LEU A 143 13.47 -15.90 1.84
N PRO A 144 14.82 -16.00 1.70
CA PRO A 144 15.47 -16.33 0.44
C PRO A 144 15.16 -17.75 -0.06
N HIS A 145 14.60 -18.59 0.81
CA HIS A 145 14.22 -19.97 0.52
C HIS A 145 12.85 -20.10 -0.17
N LEU A 146 12.07 -19.01 -0.27
CA LEU A 146 10.79 -19.04 -0.96
C LEU A 146 10.97 -18.78 -2.46
N ASP A 147 10.27 -19.57 -3.28
CA ASP A 147 10.28 -19.41 -4.74
C ASP A 147 9.51 -18.17 -5.21
N CYS A 148 8.57 -17.70 -4.40
CA CYS A 148 7.71 -16.56 -4.72
C CYS A 148 7.60 -15.60 -3.53
N HIS A 149 7.77 -14.31 -3.80
CA HIS A 149 7.66 -13.24 -2.81
C HIS A 149 6.49 -12.28 -3.10
N ALA A 150 5.55 -12.67 -3.96
CA ALA A 150 4.33 -11.89 -4.20
C ALA A 150 3.51 -11.78 -2.90
N LEU A 151 2.91 -10.60 -2.65
CA LEU A 151 2.18 -10.31 -1.41
C LEU A 151 1.10 -11.35 -1.09
N ALA A 152 0.35 -11.79 -2.12
CA ALA A 152 -0.68 -12.82 -1.97
C ALA A 152 -0.13 -14.18 -1.52
N TYR A 153 1.10 -14.53 -1.95
CA TYR A 153 1.78 -15.75 -1.55
C TYR A 153 2.27 -15.65 -0.09
N LEU A 154 2.94 -14.56 0.26
CA LEU A 154 3.44 -14.32 1.61
C LEU A 154 2.31 -14.30 2.64
N ARG A 155 1.17 -13.67 2.31
CA ARG A 155 -0.01 -13.65 3.18
C ARG A 155 -0.56 -15.04 3.49
N ARG A 156 -0.58 -15.95 2.52
CA ARG A 156 -1.03 -17.34 2.74
C ARG A 156 -0.10 -18.09 3.69
N GLY A 157 1.21 -17.92 3.54
CA GLY A 157 2.21 -18.50 4.44
C GLY A 157 2.08 -18.00 5.87
N CYS A 158 1.88 -16.69 6.07
CA CYS A 158 1.65 -16.10 7.40
C CYS A 158 0.37 -16.62 8.07
N LEU A 159 -0.71 -16.80 7.32
CA LEU A 159 -1.96 -17.35 7.86
C LEU A 159 -1.83 -18.83 8.27
N ALA A 160 -1.07 -19.61 7.51
CA ALA A 160 -0.80 -21.03 7.85
C ALA A 160 0.09 -21.12 9.12
N ALA A 161 1.13 -20.30 9.23
CA ALA A 161 2.00 -20.27 10.40
C ALA A 161 1.31 -19.70 11.66
N GLY A 162 0.45 -18.69 11.50
CA GLY A 162 -0.31 -18.08 12.61
C GLY A 162 -1.41 -18.97 13.17
N GLY A 163 -1.92 -19.93 12.38
CA GLY A 163 -2.92 -20.89 12.82
C GLY A 163 -2.40 -21.88 13.87
N GLU A 164 -1.10 -22.13 13.93
CA GLU A 164 -0.47 -22.98 14.95
C GLU A 164 0.01 -22.21 16.18
N ALA A 165 0.46 -20.95 16.00
CA ALA A 165 1.03 -20.14 17.10
C ALA A 165 -0.03 -19.55 18.06
N LEU A 166 -1.31 -19.51 17.70
CA LEU A 166 -2.38 -18.92 18.52
C LEU A 166 -3.16 -19.94 19.37
N ARG A 167 -2.76 -21.23 19.40
CA ARG A 167 -3.47 -22.24 20.19
C ARG A 167 -3.00 -22.40 21.63
N ASP A 168 -1.88 -21.81 22.02
CA ASP A 168 -1.31 -21.96 23.37
C ASP A 168 -1.17 -20.63 24.13
N GLY A 169 -2.22 -19.80 24.16
CA GLY A 169 -2.32 -18.62 25.02
C GLY A 169 -3.39 -18.83 26.09
N PRO A 170 -3.16 -18.36 27.35
CA PRO A 170 -4.06 -18.64 28.47
C PRO A 170 -5.42 -17.94 28.28
N SER A 171 -6.47 -18.69 28.58
CA SER A 171 -7.87 -18.27 28.61
C SER A 171 -8.10 -17.05 29.51
N GLY A 172 -8.34 -15.90 28.91
CA GLY A 172 -8.78 -14.68 29.58
C GLY A 172 -9.92 -14.03 28.79
N ALA A 173 -11.14 -14.12 29.34
CA ALA A 173 -12.34 -13.56 28.75
C ALA A 173 -12.31 -12.03 28.70
N GLY A 174 -12.29 -11.47 27.50
CA GLY A 174 -12.52 -10.06 27.24
C GLY A 174 -13.38 -9.91 25.98
N ARG A 175 -14.62 -9.53 26.18
CA ARG A 175 -15.63 -9.31 25.12
C ARG A 175 -15.23 -8.08 24.29
N ALA A 176 -14.96 -8.27 22.99
CA ALA A 176 -14.74 -7.19 22.05
C ALA A 176 -16.05 -6.44 21.76
N PRO A 177 -16.03 -5.10 21.59
CA PRO A 177 -17.20 -4.34 21.16
C PRO A 177 -17.47 -4.58 19.66
N SER A 178 -18.73 -4.77 19.34
CA SER A 178 -19.25 -4.85 17.97
C SER A 178 -19.11 -3.49 17.28
N GLY A 179 -18.15 -3.37 16.39
CA GLY A 179 -17.91 -2.21 15.55
C GLY A 179 -17.90 -2.60 14.07
N ALA A 180 -18.57 -1.78 13.27
CA ALA A 180 -18.84 -1.93 11.85
C ALA A 180 -17.70 -2.52 11.04
N GLY A 181 -17.99 -3.60 10.31
CA GLY A 181 -17.04 -4.25 9.42
C GLY A 181 -16.60 -3.31 8.30
N VAL A 182 -15.34 -2.91 8.34
CA VAL A 182 -14.67 -2.29 7.20
C VAL A 182 -14.46 -3.40 6.18
N THR A 183 -15.30 -3.47 5.18
CA THR A 183 -15.08 -4.32 4.00
C THR A 183 -13.95 -3.69 3.21
N PHE A 184 -12.75 -4.24 3.34
CA PHE A 184 -11.67 -3.95 2.41
C PHE A 184 -12.11 -4.37 1.01
N PRO A 185 -11.94 -3.51 -0.02
CA PRO A 185 -12.06 -3.96 -1.39
C PRO A 185 -11.13 -5.15 -1.58
N ARG A 186 -11.61 -6.19 -2.25
CA ARG A 186 -10.79 -7.38 -2.56
C ARG A 186 -9.58 -6.88 -3.33
N MET A 187 -8.41 -6.89 -2.72
CA MET A 187 -7.14 -6.73 -3.44
C MET A 187 -7.16 -7.72 -4.59
N GLY A 188 -7.12 -7.20 -5.82
CA GLY A 188 -7.18 -7.99 -7.04
C GLY A 188 -6.18 -9.13 -6.96
N ARG A 189 -6.55 -10.31 -7.48
CA ARG A 189 -5.65 -11.46 -7.56
C ARG A 189 -4.48 -11.07 -8.47
N GLN A 190 -3.37 -10.61 -7.90
CA GLN A 190 -2.13 -10.47 -8.64
C GLN A 190 -1.73 -11.85 -9.14
N ARG A 191 -2.01 -12.14 -10.40
CA ARG A 191 -1.41 -13.29 -11.08
C ARG A 191 0.08 -12.99 -11.27
N GLU A 192 0.87 -14.00 -10.98
CA GLU A 192 2.28 -14.10 -11.26
C GLU A 192 2.56 -13.67 -12.71
N ASN A 193 3.52 -12.81 -12.86
CA ASN A 193 4.22 -12.28 -14.03
C ASN A 193 3.98 -10.77 -14.24
N ARG A 194 4.64 -9.95 -13.42
CA ARG A 194 5.03 -8.62 -13.83
C ARG A 194 6.54 -8.59 -14.03
N THR A 195 6.98 -9.06 -15.17
CA THR A 195 8.19 -8.58 -15.83
C THR A 195 7.76 -7.39 -16.68
N CYS A 196 7.91 -6.20 -16.18
CA CYS A 196 8.09 -4.97 -16.96
C CYS A 196 9.53 -4.59 -16.89
#